data_e47a2a97e41b0b3c61a1d624b691c8e9
#
_entry.id   e47a2a97e41b0b3c61a1d624b691c8e9
#
_cell.length_a   1.000
_cell.length_b   1.000
_cell.length_c   1.000
_cell.angle_alpha   90.00
_cell.angle_beta   90.00
_cell.angle_gamma   90.00
#
_symmetry.space_group_name_H-M   'P 1'
#
loop_
_entity.id
_entity.type
_entity.pdbx_description
1 polymer ?
#
loop_
_entity_poly.entity_id
_entity_poly.type
_entity_poly.pdbx_seq_one_letter_code
_entity_poly.pdbx_strand_id
1 'polypeptide(L)'
;PYKGGVFFLEVHFPADYPFKPPKIHFTTRIYHPNINSNGSICLDILKDQWSPALTIKTALLSLQALLCAPEPDDPQDAQVAQMYQRDPEQFKQTATFWTETYARPPGDESDSQAVTKLMEMGFGRDACVKALQDANGDETEAINALLSG
;
A
#
# COMPACT_ATOMS: atom_id res chain seq x y z
N PRO A 1 2.53 10.49 1.69
CA PRO A 1 1.24 10.02 1.16
C PRO A 1 1.02 8.52 1.38
N TYR A 2 2.11 7.75 1.61
CA TYR A 2 2.02 6.30 1.80
C TYR A 2 1.96 5.88 3.26
N LYS A 3 1.99 6.82 4.16
CA LYS A 3 2.00 6.58 5.60
C LYS A 3 0.77 5.79 6.04
N GLY A 4 0.99 4.80 6.89
CA GLY A 4 -0.08 3.92 7.40
C GLY A 4 -0.48 2.79 6.47
N GLY A 5 0.02 2.78 5.23
CA GLY A 5 -0.24 1.72 4.28
C GLY A 5 0.60 0.47 4.52
N VAL A 6 0.02 -0.68 4.24
CA VAL A 6 0.72 -1.96 4.20
C VAL A 6 0.76 -2.43 2.75
N PHE A 7 1.96 -2.54 2.21
CA PHE A 7 2.18 -2.89 0.80
C PHE A 7 2.79 -4.27 0.72
N PHE A 8 2.11 -5.19 0.05
CA PHE A 8 2.58 -6.53 -0.17
C PHE A 8 3.47 -6.58 -1.41
N LEU A 9 4.54 -7.33 -1.30
CA LEU A 9 5.52 -7.50 -2.35
C LEU A 9 5.69 -8.99 -2.63
N GLU A 10 5.96 -9.31 -3.88
CA GLU A 10 6.35 -10.64 -4.28
C GLU A 10 7.83 -10.62 -4.65
N VAL A 11 8.61 -11.55 -4.07
CA VAL A 11 10.05 -11.63 -4.27
C VAL A 11 10.37 -12.99 -4.88
N HIS A 12 10.99 -12.97 -6.08
CA HIS A 12 11.46 -14.15 -6.75
C HIS A 12 12.99 -14.16 -6.80
N PHE A 13 13.58 -15.24 -6.34
CA PHE A 13 15.02 -15.41 -6.38
C PHE A 13 15.39 -16.15 -7.67
N PRO A 14 16.23 -15.56 -8.55
CA PRO A 14 16.70 -16.26 -9.74
C PRO A 14 17.65 -17.41 -9.35
N ALA A 15 17.84 -18.36 -10.27
CA ALA A 15 18.69 -19.52 -10.03
C ALA A 15 20.15 -19.14 -9.69
N ASP A 16 20.63 -18.03 -10.21
CA ASP A 16 21.98 -17.48 -9.98
C ASP A 16 22.03 -16.38 -8.91
N TYR A 17 20.98 -16.24 -8.08
CA TYR A 17 21.02 -15.43 -6.88
C TYR A 17 22.12 -15.98 -5.94
N PRO A 18 22.97 -15.16 -5.30
CA PRO A 18 22.92 -13.68 -5.20
C PRO A 18 23.74 -12.93 -6.27
N PHE A 19 24.20 -13.60 -7.33
CA PHE A 19 24.99 -12.96 -8.40
C PHE A 19 24.10 -12.09 -9.29
N LYS A 20 22.83 -12.46 -9.41
CA LYS A 20 21.79 -11.61 -10.02
C LYS A 20 20.81 -11.10 -8.95
N PRO A 21 20.21 -9.94 -9.20
CA PRO A 21 19.27 -9.38 -8.23
C PRO A 21 18.00 -10.22 -8.11
N PRO A 22 17.33 -10.19 -6.94
CA PRO A 22 15.99 -10.75 -6.80
C PRO A 22 15.01 -9.93 -7.65
N LYS A 23 13.96 -10.59 -8.12
CA LYS A 23 12.86 -9.91 -8.80
C LYS A 23 11.80 -9.54 -7.77
N ILE A 24 11.60 -8.25 -7.57
CA ILE A 24 10.66 -7.72 -6.59
C ILE A 24 9.62 -6.88 -7.31
N HIS A 25 8.34 -7.13 -7.03
CA HIS A 25 7.26 -6.27 -7.52
C HIS A 25 6.16 -6.15 -6.47
N PHE A 26 5.41 -5.05 -6.56
CA PHE A 26 4.27 -4.82 -5.68
C PHE A 26 3.07 -5.65 -6.14
N THR A 27 2.44 -6.35 -5.22
CA THR A 27 1.13 -6.97 -5.43
C THR A 27 0.01 -6.01 -4.97
N THR A 28 0.31 -5.11 -4.04
CA THR A 28 -0.58 -4.03 -3.63
C THR A 28 -0.47 -2.86 -4.62
N ARG A 29 -1.59 -2.30 -5.03
CA ARG A 29 -1.60 -1.12 -5.91
C ARG A 29 -1.02 0.08 -5.19
N ILE A 30 -0.14 0.81 -5.88
CA ILE A 30 0.49 2.02 -5.37
C ILE A 30 0.59 3.07 -6.48
N TYR A 31 0.37 4.33 -6.14
CA TYR A 31 0.49 5.46 -7.04
C TYR A 31 1.86 6.11 -6.84
N HIS A 32 2.82 5.79 -7.71
CA HIS A 32 4.21 6.23 -7.58
C HIS A 32 4.88 6.33 -8.96
N PRO A 33 5.70 7.37 -9.20
CA PRO A 33 6.36 7.56 -10.51
C PRO A 33 7.28 6.41 -10.94
N ASN A 34 7.87 5.71 -9.99
CA ASN A 34 8.85 4.65 -10.26
C ASN A 34 8.28 3.24 -10.13
N ILE A 35 6.96 3.12 -10.00
CA ILE A 35 6.26 1.83 -9.89
C ILE A 35 5.06 1.87 -10.85
N ASN A 36 5.03 0.93 -11.80
CA ASN A 36 3.96 0.90 -12.79
C ASN A 36 2.71 0.14 -12.27
N SER A 37 1.68 0.09 -13.11
CA SER A 37 0.41 -0.58 -12.77
C SER A 37 0.55 -2.08 -12.54
N ASN A 38 1.60 -2.72 -13.07
CA ASN A 38 1.92 -4.13 -12.85
C ASN A 38 2.72 -4.37 -11.57
N GLY A 39 3.08 -3.31 -10.86
CA GLY A 39 3.91 -3.39 -9.66
C GLY A 39 5.40 -3.45 -9.94
N SER A 40 5.83 -3.31 -11.18
CA SER A 40 7.25 -3.27 -11.53
C SER A 40 7.92 -2.02 -11.01
N ILE A 41 9.10 -2.18 -10.43
CA ILE A 41 9.83 -1.13 -9.73
C ILE A 41 11.04 -0.71 -10.54
N CYS A 42 11.22 0.60 -10.72
CA CYS A 42 12.43 1.18 -11.27
C CYS A 42 13.37 1.57 -10.11
N LEU A 43 14.26 0.68 -9.75
CA LEU A 43 15.22 0.86 -8.66
C LEU A 43 16.58 0.31 -9.10
N ASP A 44 17.63 1.12 -9.02
CA ASP A 44 18.95 0.83 -9.55
C ASP A 44 19.61 -0.43 -8.93
N ILE A 45 19.46 -0.63 -7.61
CA ILE A 45 20.00 -1.81 -6.95
C ILE A 45 19.31 -3.12 -7.34
N LEU A 46 18.14 -3.05 -7.95
CA LEU A 46 17.45 -4.22 -8.50
C LEU A 46 17.83 -4.47 -9.97
N LYS A 47 18.75 -3.69 -10.50
CA LYS A 47 19.25 -3.76 -11.88
C LYS A 47 20.79 -3.74 -11.88
N ASP A 48 21.36 -2.67 -12.43
CA ASP A 48 22.78 -2.52 -12.70
C ASP A 48 23.64 -2.35 -11.43
N GLN A 49 23.06 -1.81 -10.36
CA GLN A 49 23.77 -1.54 -9.12
C GLN A 49 23.67 -2.68 -8.11
N TRP A 50 23.10 -3.81 -8.52
CA TRP A 50 23.05 -4.99 -7.66
C TRP A 50 24.46 -5.56 -7.45
N SER A 51 24.71 -6.03 -6.23
CA SER A 51 25.93 -6.71 -5.85
C SER A 51 25.59 -7.92 -4.96
N PRO A 52 26.34 -9.02 -5.02
CA PRO A 52 26.14 -10.16 -4.12
C PRO A 52 26.27 -9.83 -2.63
N ALA A 53 26.91 -8.70 -2.29
CA ALA A 53 26.99 -8.22 -0.91
C ALA A 53 25.68 -7.61 -0.40
N LEU A 54 24.76 -7.26 -1.29
CA LEU A 54 23.45 -6.70 -0.92
C LEU A 54 22.50 -7.80 -0.46
N THR A 55 21.55 -7.43 0.40
CA THR A 55 20.56 -8.35 0.97
C THR A 55 19.15 -7.84 0.66
N ILE A 56 18.15 -8.69 0.90
CA ILE A 56 16.73 -8.29 0.80
C ILE A 56 16.45 -7.12 1.75
N LYS A 57 17.03 -7.10 2.94
CA LYS A 57 16.92 -5.98 3.88
C LYS A 57 17.38 -4.67 3.22
N THR A 58 18.55 -4.68 2.58
CA THR A 58 19.07 -3.50 1.87
C THR A 58 18.14 -3.07 0.73
N ALA A 59 17.63 -4.03 -0.04
CA ALA A 59 16.70 -3.76 -1.13
C ALA A 59 15.41 -3.11 -0.61
N LEU A 60 14.84 -3.62 0.47
CA LEU A 60 13.62 -3.08 1.08
C LEU A 60 13.84 -1.69 1.68
N LEU A 61 14.98 -1.45 2.31
CA LEU A 61 15.34 -0.13 2.82
C LEU A 61 15.49 0.90 1.69
N SER A 62 16.11 0.50 0.58
CA SER A 62 16.25 1.37 -0.60
C SER A 62 14.90 1.65 -1.25
N LEU A 63 14.02 0.65 -1.29
CA LEU A 63 12.65 0.82 -1.78
C LEU A 63 11.86 1.79 -0.90
N GLN A 64 11.99 1.68 0.40
CA GLN A 64 11.36 2.59 1.35
C GLN A 64 11.85 4.03 1.14
N ALA A 65 13.14 4.22 0.91
CA ALA A 65 13.71 5.52 0.56
C ALA A 65 13.14 6.06 -0.76
N LEU A 66 12.95 5.20 -1.75
CA LEU A 66 12.35 5.57 -3.03
C LEU A 66 10.89 6.06 -2.86
N LEU A 67 10.13 5.44 -1.98
CA LEU A 67 8.76 5.88 -1.68
C LEU A 67 8.74 7.29 -1.08
N CYS A 68 9.75 7.65 -0.30
CA CYS A 68 9.86 8.98 0.29
C CYS A 68 10.42 10.02 -0.67
N ALA A 69 11.25 9.60 -1.63
CA ALA A 69 11.94 10.48 -2.57
C ALA A 69 11.84 9.90 -3.98
N PRO A 70 10.73 10.13 -4.69
CA PRO A 70 10.56 9.65 -6.05
C PRO A 70 11.60 10.22 -7.01
N GLU A 71 11.95 9.45 -8.04
CA GLU A 71 12.88 9.83 -9.09
C GLU A 71 12.13 10.03 -10.41
N PRO A 72 11.52 11.21 -10.64
CA PRO A 72 10.67 11.44 -11.82
C PRO A 72 11.43 11.46 -13.13
N ASP A 73 12.75 11.64 -13.10
CA ASP A 73 13.60 11.65 -14.29
C ASP A 73 13.84 10.26 -14.88
N ASP A 74 13.60 9.21 -14.09
CA ASP A 74 13.69 7.81 -14.53
C ASP A 74 12.36 7.10 -14.23
N PRO A 75 11.27 7.48 -14.91
CA PRO A 75 9.93 7.00 -14.55
C PRO A 75 9.67 5.59 -15.05
N GLN A 76 8.94 4.83 -14.23
CA GLN A 76 8.32 3.57 -14.61
C GLN A 76 6.87 3.80 -15.08
N ASP A 77 6.25 4.87 -14.63
CA ASP A 77 4.95 5.33 -15.06
C ASP A 77 5.04 6.83 -15.41
N ALA A 78 4.98 7.11 -16.71
CA ALA A 78 5.15 8.48 -17.22
C ALA A 78 4.03 9.42 -16.80
N GLN A 79 2.80 8.93 -16.70
CA GLN A 79 1.66 9.75 -16.30
C GLN A 79 1.76 10.17 -14.84
N VAL A 80 2.14 9.25 -13.96
CA VAL A 80 2.33 9.55 -12.54
C VAL A 80 3.51 10.50 -12.35
N ALA A 81 4.61 10.29 -13.09
CA ALA A 81 5.77 11.17 -13.04
C ALA A 81 5.44 12.59 -13.48
N GLN A 82 4.64 12.73 -14.53
CA GLN A 82 4.17 14.05 -15.00
C GLN A 82 3.30 14.72 -13.94
N MET A 83 2.39 13.99 -13.32
CA MET A 83 1.55 14.53 -12.25
C MET A 83 2.40 15.00 -11.06
N TYR A 84 3.40 14.21 -10.68
CA TYR A 84 4.33 14.56 -9.61
C TYR A 84 5.07 15.88 -9.88
N GLN A 85 5.48 16.10 -11.13
CA GLN A 85 6.21 17.31 -11.53
C GLN A 85 5.29 18.51 -11.73
N ARG A 86 4.09 18.30 -12.30
CA ARG A 86 3.16 19.38 -12.66
C ARG A 86 2.34 19.88 -11.47
N ASP A 87 1.85 18.94 -10.66
CA ASP A 87 0.96 19.25 -9.54
C ASP A 87 1.27 18.31 -8.37
N PRO A 88 2.31 18.64 -7.57
CA PRO A 88 2.70 17.82 -6.41
C PRO A 88 1.58 17.62 -5.40
N GLU A 89 0.70 18.60 -5.23
CA GLU A 89 -0.43 18.50 -4.30
C GLU A 89 -1.45 17.48 -4.78
N GLN A 90 -1.80 17.51 -6.07
CA GLN A 90 -2.72 16.52 -6.64
C GLN A 90 -2.10 15.12 -6.61
N PHE A 91 -0.81 15.00 -6.88
CA PHE A 91 -0.08 13.75 -6.74
C PHE A 91 -0.21 13.21 -5.32
N LYS A 92 0.05 14.04 -4.34
CA LYS A 92 -0.02 13.67 -2.91
C LYS A 92 -1.43 13.22 -2.52
N GLN A 93 -2.45 13.94 -2.95
CA GLN A 93 -3.85 13.58 -2.69
C GLN A 93 -4.22 12.24 -3.32
N THR A 94 -3.83 12.02 -4.57
CA THR A 94 -4.09 10.77 -5.29
C THR A 94 -3.36 9.59 -4.64
N ALA A 95 -2.08 9.77 -4.31
CA ALA A 95 -1.27 8.74 -3.65
C ALA A 95 -1.84 8.38 -2.27
N THR A 96 -2.29 9.36 -1.51
CA THR A 96 -2.94 9.15 -0.21
C THR A 96 -4.25 8.39 -0.37
N PHE A 97 -5.07 8.79 -1.33
CA PHE A 97 -6.34 8.11 -1.64
C PHE A 97 -6.09 6.64 -2.00
N TRP A 98 -5.12 6.35 -2.86
CA TRP A 98 -4.78 4.98 -3.23
C TRP A 98 -4.26 4.17 -2.05
N THR A 99 -3.46 4.78 -1.18
CA THR A 99 -2.97 4.12 0.03
C THR A 99 -4.11 3.74 0.96
N GLU A 100 -5.05 4.64 1.17
CA GLU A 100 -6.23 4.39 2.01
C GLU A 100 -7.20 3.38 1.38
N THR A 101 -7.22 3.30 0.06
CA THR A 101 -8.14 2.40 -0.67
C THR A 101 -7.56 1.00 -0.84
N TYR A 102 -6.29 0.88 -1.23
CA TYR A 102 -5.68 -0.39 -1.65
C TYR A 102 -4.68 -0.96 -0.65
N ALA A 103 -4.10 -0.14 0.20
CA ALA A 103 -3.03 -0.53 1.12
C ALA A 103 -3.46 -0.51 2.60
N ARG A 104 -4.72 -0.83 2.87
CA ARG A 104 -5.21 -0.93 4.25
C ARG A 104 -4.51 -2.07 4.98
N PRO A 105 -4.16 -1.90 6.26
CA PRO A 105 -3.61 -2.98 7.05
C PRO A 105 -4.55 -4.19 7.09
N PRO A 106 -4.01 -5.43 7.08
CA PRO A 106 -4.84 -6.63 7.24
C PRO A 106 -5.60 -6.58 8.56
N GLY A 107 -6.90 -6.90 8.52
CA GLY A 107 -7.81 -6.76 9.65
C GLY A 107 -8.73 -5.57 9.54
N ASP A 108 -8.29 -4.46 8.94
CA ASP A 108 -9.15 -3.30 8.69
C ASP A 108 -10.10 -3.55 7.52
N GLU A 109 -9.75 -4.42 6.59
CA GLU A 109 -10.60 -4.73 5.43
C GLU A 109 -11.89 -5.44 5.82
N SER A 110 -11.81 -6.44 6.71
CA SER A 110 -12.99 -7.14 7.19
C SER A 110 -13.86 -6.23 8.06
N ASP A 111 -13.23 -5.43 8.91
CA ASP A 111 -13.91 -4.47 9.74
C ASP A 111 -14.57 -3.37 8.90
N SER A 112 -13.94 -2.95 7.80
CA SER A 112 -14.49 -1.88 6.99
C SER A 112 -15.74 -2.30 6.19
N GLN A 113 -15.88 -3.56 5.77
CA GLN A 113 -17.11 -4.06 5.15
C GLN A 113 -18.27 -4.11 6.14
N ALA A 114 -18.02 -4.65 7.33
CA ALA A 114 -18.99 -4.70 8.40
C ALA A 114 -19.37 -3.29 8.88
N VAL A 115 -18.38 -2.39 9.03
CA VAL A 115 -18.61 -0.99 9.38
C VAL A 115 -19.48 -0.31 8.31
N THR A 116 -19.20 -0.51 7.03
CA THR A 116 -19.99 0.06 5.94
C THR A 116 -21.44 -0.39 6.00
N LYS A 117 -21.71 -1.68 6.24
CA LYS A 117 -23.04 -2.22 6.40
C LYS A 117 -23.80 -1.56 7.55
N LEU A 118 -23.13 -1.40 8.69
CA LEU A 118 -23.73 -0.76 9.87
C LEU A 118 -23.98 0.73 9.64
N MET A 119 -23.09 1.41 8.93
CA MET A 119 -23.27 2.81 8.55
C MET A 119 -24.45 3.01 7.61
N GLU A 120 -24.70 2.07 6.71
CA GLU A 120 -25.88 2.08 5.82
C GLU A 120 -27.19 1.99 6.61
N MET A 121 -27.16 1.41 7.80
CA MET A 121 -28.29 1.36 8.71
C MET A 121 -28.52 2.66 9.49
N GLY A 122 -27.64 3.65 9.34
CA GLY A 122 -27.75 4.97 9.98
C GLY A 122 -26.92 5.17 11.23
N PHE A 123 -26.02 4.26 11.56
CA PHE A 123 -25.13 4.39 12.72
C PHE A 123 -23.86 5.16 12.36
N GLY A 124 -23.29 5.89 13.32
CA GLY A 124 -22.02 6.57 13.15
C GLY A 124 -20.84 5.59 13.06
N ARG A 125 -19.81 5.98 12.32
CA ARG A 125 -18.63 5.13 12.10
C ARG A 125 -17.96 4.69 13.41
N ASP A 126 -17.74 5.63 14.34
CA ASP A 126 -17.08 5.33 15.62
C ASP A 126 -17.88 4.35 16.47
N ALA A 127 -19.20 4.48 16.49
CA ALA A 127 -20.09 3.56 17.16
C ALA A 127 -20.05 2.17 16.51
N CYS A 128 -20.01 2.12 15.18
CA CYS A 128 -19.93 0.86 14.44
C CYS A 128 -18.61 0.12 14.71
N VAL A 129 -17.49 0.83 14.67
CA VAL A 129 -16.16 0.26 14.93
C VAL A 129 -16.10 -0.29 16.35
N LYS A 130 -16.57 0.47 17.33
CA LYS A 130 -16.58 0.05 18.75
C LYS A 130 -17.46 -1.16 18.96
N ALA A 131 -18.65 -1.16 18.40
CA ALA A 131 -19.57 -2.28 18.53
C ALA A 131 -19.01 -3.57 17.92
N LEU A 132 -18.35 -3.48 16.77
CA LEU A 132 -17.70 -4.63 16.13
C LEU A 132 -16.50 -5.13 16.91
N GLN A 133 -15.71 -4.23 17.51
CA GLN A 133 -14.60 -4.63 18.38
C GLN A 133 -15.10 -5.37 19.62
N ASP A 134 -16.14 -4.86 20.27
CA ASP A 134 -16.74 -5.47 21.46
C ASP A 134 -17.39 -6.83 21.15
N ALA A 135 -17.88 -6.99 19.91
CA ALA A 135 -18.53 -8.21 19.43
C ALA A 135 -17.55 -9.18 18.74
N ASN A 136 -16.24 -8.94 18.80
CA ASN A 136 -15.20 -9.74 18.13
C ASN A 136 -15.47 -9.98 16.63
N GLY A 137 -16.03 -8.98 15.94
CA GLY A 137 -16.34 -9.05 14.52
C GLY A 137 -17.69 -9.66 14.18
N ASP A 138 -18.52 -10.02 15.16
CA ASP A 138 -19.87 -10.54 14.94
C ASP A 138 -20.82 -9.37 14.60
N GLU A 139 -21.26 -9.33 13.34
CA GLU A 139 -22.15 -8.27 12.86
C GLU A 139 -23.50 -8.25 13.58
N THR A 140 -24.07 -9.43 13.84
CA THR A 140 -25.39 -9.57 14.49
C THR A 140 -25.33 -9.04 15.92
N GLU A 141 -24.29 -9.42 16.67
CA GLU A 141 -24.11 -8.96 18.03
C GLU A 141 -23.83 -7.46 18.09
N ALA A 142 -23.05 -6.95 17.14
CA ALA A 142 -22.77 -5.52 17.02
C ALA A 142 -24.05 -4.72 16.73
N ILE A 143 -24.91 -5.22 15.85
CA ILE A 143 -26.22 -4.60 15.53
C ILE A 143 -27.10 -4.55 16.78
N ASN A 144 -27.17 -5.65 17.51
CA ASN A 144 -27.96 -5.72 18.74
C ASN A 144 -27.45 -4.73 19.79
N ALA A 145 -26.16 -4.59 19.94
CA ALA A 145 -25.54 -3.64 20.85
C ALA A 145 -25.87 -2.19 20.46
N LEU A 146 -25.83 -1.87 19.17
CA LEU A 146 -26.16 -0.54 18.64
C LEU A 146 -27.65 -0.21 18.82
N LEU A 147 -28.52 -1.19 18.62
CA LEU A 147 -29.96 -1.02 18.80
C LEU A 147 -30.38 -0.89 20.27
N SER A 148 -29.59 -1.50 21.18
CA SER A 148 -29.87 -1.48 22.62
C SER A 148 -29.33 -0.22 23.31
N GLY A 149 -28.40 0.48 22.66
CA GLY A 149 -27.80 1.71 23.17
C GLY A 149 -28.48 2.92 22.62
#